data_291759c377f3ffbaa3a068a8e529286d
#
_entry.id   291759c377f3ffbaa3a068a8e529286d
#
_cell.length_a   1.000
_cell.length_b   1.000
_cell.length_c   1.000
_cell.angle_alpha   90.00
_cell.angle_beta   90.00
_cell.angle_gamma   90.00
#
_symmetry.space_group_name_H-M   'P 1'
#
loop_
_entity.id
_entity.type
_entity.pdbx_description
1 polymer ?
#
loop_
_entity_poly.entity_id
_entity_poly.type
_entity_poly.pdbx_seq_one_letter_code
_entity_poly.pdbx_strand_id
1 'polypeptide(L)'
;MEFYKRDVYFYQDDQKNQVKSYELESGVSSFSIESIYYKVDKLDKYVNKYDLLPSVGAPLVSLKMKCFLEEIANNACEFFPAIIVDEKGEMNTDFFALNILAVSDCFDEQKSEYDMTANDPKKIGRITSIYFNYQKLGQEHIYRMSIRPSMIVVSEAFVEGYRKNKLKGLLFAKEGSRLRPEFLD
;
A
#
# COMPACT_ATOMS: atom_id res chain seq x y z
N MET A 1 11.77 -0.44 -15.87
CA MET A 1 10.35 -0.23 -15.55
C MET A 1 10.27 -0.38 -14.03
N GLU A 2 9.80 0.65 -13.33
CA GLU A 2 9.85 0.71 -11.86
C GLU A 2 8.65 0.05 -11.20
N PHE A 3 7.55 -0.18 -11.93
CA PHE A 3 6.33 -0.83 -11.46
C PHE A 3 5.80 -1.84 -12.48
N TYR A 4 4.95 -2.76 -12.02
CA TYR A 4 4.24 -3.72 -12.85
C TYR A 4 3.29 -2.99 -13.83
N LYS A 5 2.76 -3.67 -14.82
CA LYS A 5 1.93 -3.08 -15.88
C LYS A 5 0.85 -2.14 -15.34
N ARG A 6 0.68 -0.97 -15.97
CA ARG A 6 -0.25 0.07 -15.52
C ARG A 6 -1.73 -0.34 -15.51
N ASP A 7 -2.11 -1.27 -16.37
CA ASP A 7 -3.51 -1.64 -16.60
C ASP A 7 -3.88 -3.01 -16.00
N VAL A 8 -3.03 -3.56 -15.12
CA VAL A 8 -3.28 -4.85 -14.47
C VAL A 8 -3.29 -4.65 -12.96
N TYR A 9 -4.43 -4.96 -12.34
CA TYR A 9 -4.61 -4.89 -10.91
C TYR A 9 -4.94 -6.26 -10.33
N PHE A 10 -4.44 -6.51 -9.14
CA PHE A 10 -4.72 -7.68 -8.34
C PHE A 10 -5.82 -7.33 -7.33
N TYR A 11 -7.03 -7.83 -7.54
CA TYR A 11 -8.19 -7.49 -6.71
C TYR A 11 -8.31 -8.45 -5.54
N GLN A 12 -8.33 -7.94 -4.31
CA GLN A 12 -8.68 -8.75 -3.15
C GLN A 12 -10.09 -9.32 -3.34
N ASP A 13 -10.24 -10.65 -3.20
CA ASP A 13 -11.53 -11.33 -3.40
C ASP A 13 -12.37 -11.28 -2.13
N ASP A 14 -13.11 -10.19 -1.95
CA ASP A 14 -13.98 -10.00 -0.78
C ASP A 14 -15.10 -11.03 -0.63
N GLN A 15 -15.34 -11.89 -1.65
CA GLN A 15 -16.29 -12.99 -1.55
C GLN A 15 -15.67 -14.24 -0.92
N LYS A 16 -14.38 -14.49 -1.18
CA LYS A 16 -13.64 -15.64 -0.63
C LYS A 16 -12.99 -15.33 0.72
N ASN A 17 -12.62 -14.06 0.93
CA ASN A 17 -11.93 -13.65 2.13
C ASN A 17 -12.91 -13.43 3.30
N GLN A 18 -12.51 -13.85 4.50
CA GLN A 18 -13.22 -13.54 5.74
C GLN A 18 -13.09 -12.07 6.11
N VAL A 19 -11.92 -11.46 5.83
CA VAL A 19 -11.64 -10.05 6.04
C VAL A 19 -11.87 -9.27 4.75
N LYS A 20 -12.54 -8.12 4.88
CA LYS A 20 -12.77 -7.22 3.74
C LYS A 20 -11.57 -6.31 3.52
N SER A 21 -11.41 -5.85 2.27
CA SER A 21 -10.30 -4.98 1.89
C SER A 21 -10.20 -3.73 2.75
N TYR A 22 -11.32 -3.08 3.06
CA TYR A 22 -11.35 -1.87 3.89
C TYR A 22 -10.96 -2.10 5.36
N GLU A 23 -11.13 -3.33 5.88
CA GLU A 23 -10.73 -3.66 7.26
C GLU A 23 -9.22 -3.68 7.40
N LEU A 24 -8.49 -4.23 6.41
CA LEU A 24 -7.03 -4.19 6.37
C LEU A 24 -6.48 -2.78 6.14
N GLU A 25 -7.27 -1.89 5.51
CA GLU A 25 -6.88 -0.49 5.34
C GLU A 25 -7.04 0.35 6.62
N SER A 26 -7.81 -0.13 7.59
CA SER A 26 -8.06 0.60 8.85
C SER A 26 -6.94 0.50 9.88
N GLY A 27 -5.88 -0.29 9.63
CA GLY A 27 -4.78 -0.51 10.57
C GLY A 27 -5.15 -1.40 11.76
N VAL A 28 -6.26 -2.13 11.67
CA VAL A 28 -6.65 -3.10 12.69
C VAL A 28 -5.90 -4.40 12.48
N SER A 29 -5.38 -4.96 13.57
CA SER A 29 -4.73 -6.28 13.56
C SER A 29 -5.75 -7.39 13.40
N SER A 30 -5.48 -8.37 12.55
CA SER A 30 -6.40 -9.47 12.21
C SER A 30 -5.76 -10.83 12.48
N PHE A 31 -5.93 -11.33 13.69
CA PHE A 31 -5.17 -12.49 14.20
C PHE A 31 -5.55 -13.87 13.67
N SER A 32 -6.62 -14.02 12.89
CA SER A 32 -7.15 -15.34 12.52
C SER A 32 -7.20 -15.58 11.01
N ILE A 33 -6.38 -14.89 10.22
CA ILE A 33 -6.37 -15.02 8.77
C ILE A 33 -5.28 -16.01 8.36
N GLU A 34 -5.64 -17.14 7.77
CA GLU A 34 -4.68 -18.11 7.23
C GLU A 34 -4.07 -17.64 5.90
N SER A 35 -4.90 -17.07 5.02
CA SER A 35 -4.48 -16.55 3.73
C SER A 35 -5.47 -15.54 3.18
N ILE A 36 -5.02 -14.68 2.26
CA ILE A 36 -5.85 -13.73 1.53
C ILE A 36 -5.85 -14.05 0.05
N TYR A 37 -7.05 -14.19 -0.52
CA TYR A 37 -7.27 -14.50 -1.93
C TYR A 37 -7.33 -13.23 -2.77
N TYR A 38 -6.68 -13.27 -3.92
CA TYR A 38 -6.71 -12.22 -4.93
C TYR A 38 -7.09 -12.80 -6.29
N LYS A 39 -7.73 -11.98 -7.10
CA LYS A 39 -8.07 -12.26 -8.50
C LYS A 39 -7.26 -11.36 -9.42
N VAL A 40 -6.89 -11.89 -10.57
CA VAL A 40 -6.28 -11.13 -11.68
C VAL A 40 -6.75 -11.74 -12.99
N ASP A 41 -6.81 -10.96 -14.06
CA ASP A 41 -7.23 -11.46 -15.37
C ASP A 41 -6.26 -12.53 -15.88
N LYS A 42 -4.95 -12.30 -15.71
CA LYS A 42 -3.93 -13.22 -16.18
C LYS A 42 -2.64 -13.09 -15.38
N LEU A 43 -2.16 -14.24 -14.89
CA LEU A 43 -0.80 -14.37 -14.38
C LEU A 43 0.19 -14.43 -15.55
N ASP A 44 1.29 -13.70 -15.44
CA ASP A 44 2.35 -13.72 -16.42
C ASP A 44 3.73 -13.95 -15.78
N LYS A 45 4.73 -14.28 -16.62
CA LYS A 45 6.10 -14.57 -16.18
C LYS A 45 6.85 -13.38 -15.53
N TYR A 46 6.26 -12.20 -15.53
CA TYR A 46 6.88 -10.98 -14.99
C TYR A 46 6.41 -10.65 -13.58
N VAL A 47 5.34 -11.27 -13.09
CA VAL A 47 4.79 -11.04 -11.73
C VAL A 47 5.89 -11.14 -10.68
N ASN A 48 6.66 -12.22 -10.67
CA ASN A 48 7.71 -12.46 -9.67
C ASN A 48 8.99 -11.60 -9.86
N LYS A 49 8.99 -10.64 -10.79
CA LYS A 49 10.10 -9.68 -10.96
C LYS A 49 9.91 -8.40 -10.13
N TYR A 50 8.76 -8.26 -9.50
CA TYR A 50 8.40 -7.09 -8.70
C TYR A 50 8.22 -7.48 -7.24
N ASP A 51 8.58 -6.57 -6.36
CA ASP A 51 8.51 -6.74 -4.93
C ASP A 51 7.22 -6.16 -4.33
N LEU A 52 6.52 -5.34 -5.11
CA LEU A 52 5.17 -4.87 -4.83
C LEU A 52 4.35 -4.90 -6.13
N LEU A 53 3.15 -5.48 -6.05
CA LEU A 53 2.21 -5.54 -7.16
C LEU A 53 1.08 -4.53 -6.96
N PRO A 54 0.54 -3.94 -8.05
CA PRO A 54 -0.61 -3.04 -8.00
C PRO A 54 -1.85 -3.83 -7.57
N SER A 55 -2.33 -3.56 -6.37
CA SER A 55 -3.48 -4.27 -5.80
C SER A 55 -4.61 -3.31 -5.42
N VAL A 56 -5.83 -3.81 -5.50
CA VAL A 56 -7.02 -3.19 -4.91
C VAL A 56 -7.35 -3.97 -3.65
N GLY A 57 -7.28 -3.32 -2.50
CA GLY A 57 -7.27 -3.91 -1.17
C GLY A 57 -5.87 -3.89 -0.54
N ALA A 58 -5.53 -4.88 0.27
CA ALA A 58 -4.22 -4.93 0.90
C ALA A 58 -3.09 -5.03 -0.15
N PRO A 59 -1.98 -4.28 0.02
CA PRO A 59 -0.83 -4.36 -0.88
C PRO A 59 -0.24 -5.77 -0.94
N LEU A 60 0.13 -6.22 -2.14
CA LEU A 60 0.81 -7.49 -2.36
C LEU A 60 2.32 -7.30 -2.41
N VAL A 61 3.04 -7.93 -1.50
CA VAL A 61 4.50 -7.81 -1.37
C VAL A 61 5.20 -9.16 -1.54
N SER A 62 6.37 -9.14 -2.16
CA SER A 62 7.25 -10.33 -2.28
C SER A 62 7.85 -10.70 -0.92
N LEU A 63 8.41 -11.92 -0.82
CA LEU A 63 9.18 -12.33 0.37
C LEU A 63 10.34 -11.37 0.64
N LYS A 64 11.01 -10.86 -0.39
CA LYS A 64 12.11 -9.91 -0.26
C LYS A 64 11.65 -8.58 0.34
N MET A 65 10.51 -8.05 -0.09
CA MET A 65 9.92 -6.85 0.47
C MET A 65 9.42 -7.08 1.89
N LYS A 66 8.82 -8.25 2.16
CA LYS A 66 8.41 -8.65 3.52
C LYS A 66 9.60 -8.64 4.48
N CYS A 67 10.72 -9.30 4.15
CA CYS A 67 11.92 -9.30 4.99
C CYS A 67 12.46 -7.89 5.24
N PHE A 68 12.47 -7.03 4.23
CA PHE A 68 12.87 -5.63 4.40
C PHE A 68 11.94 -4.86 5.34
N LEU A 69 10.63 -5.06 5.23
CA LEU A 69 9.63 -4.43 6.12
C LEU A 69 9.74 -4.96 7.56
N GLU A 70 9.99 -6.25 7.75
CA GLU A 70 10.23 -6.83 9.07
C GLU A 70 11.49 -6.26 9.74
N GLU A 71 12.52 -5.93 8.97
CA GLU A 71 13.74 -5.30 9.48
C GLU A 71 13.51 -3.84 9.91
N ILE A 72 12.79 -3.05 9.08
CA ILE A 72 12.69 -1.60 9.28
C ILE A 72 11.41 -1.17 10.04
N ALA A 73 10.35 -1.97 10.01
CA ALA A 73 9.01 -1.60 10.50
C ALA A 73 8.23 -2.78 11.10
N ASN A 74 8.90 -3.66 11.83
CA ASN A 74 8.33 -4.92 12.33
C ASN A 74 7.01 -4.74 13.10
N ASN A 75 6.93 -3.73 13.97
CA ASN A 75 5.74 -3.48 14.80
C ASN A 75 4.62 -2.75 14.05
N ALA A 76 4.91 -2.22 12.87
CA ALA A 76 3.96 -1.45 12.06
C ALA A 76 3.29 -2.27 10.94
N CYS A 77 3.68 -3.55 10.78
CA CYS A 77 3.23 -4.38 9.67
C CYS A 77 2.84 -5.78 10.11
N GLU A 78 1.77 -6.32 9.51
CA GLU A 78 1.41 -7.74 9.53
C GLU A 78 1.42 -8.28 8.09
N PHE A 79 1.67 -9.58 7.95
CA PHE A 79 1.77 -10.24 6.66
C PHE A 79 0.94 -11.51 6.65
N PHE A 80 0.11 -11.66 5.65
CA PHE A 80 -0.70 -12.86 5.44
C PHE A 80 -0.31 -13.53 4.13
N PRO A 81 -0.14 -14.86 4.06
CA PRO A 81 0.06 -15.56 2.79
C PRO A 81 -1.01 -15.14 1.77
N ALA A 82 -0.60 -14.80 0.55
CA ALA A 82 -1.52 -14.45 -0.51
C ALA A 82 -1.68 -15.61 -1.50
N ILE A 83 -2.91 -15.85 -1.94
CA ILE A 83 -3.26 -16.81 -2.99
C ILE A 83 -3.84 -16.00 -4.15
N ILE A 84 -3.05 -15.83 -5.19
CA ILE A 84 -3.45 -15.10 -6.40
C ILE A 84 -3.95 -16.13 -7.43
N VAL A 85 -5.15 -15.92 -7.96
CA VAL A 85 -5.76 -16.83 -8.96
C VAL A 85 -6.15 -16.02 -10.19
N ASP A 86 -5.77 -16.49 -11.36
CA ASP A 86 -6.21 -15.89 -12.61
C ASP A 86 -7.50 -16.51 -13.15
N GLU A 87 -8.03 -15.96 -14.26
CA GLU A 87 -9.25 -16.45 -14.91
C GLU A 87 -9.18 -17.89 -15.42
N LYS A 88 -7.96 -18.41 -15.64
CA LYS A 88 -7.73 -19.79 -16.09
C LYS A 88 -7.57 -20.77 -14.91
N GLY A 89 -7.56 -20.26 -13.67
CA GLY A 89 -7.30 -21.05 -12.48
C GLY A 89 -5.81 -21.29 -12.20
N GLU A 90 -4.90 -20.62 -12.93
CA GLU A 90 -3.47 -20.62 -12.57
C GLU A 90 -3.29 -19.87 -11.24
N MET A 91 -2.39 -20.37 -10.39
CA MET A 91 -2.17 -19.84 -9.05
C MET A 91 -0.74 -19.36 -8.86
N ASN A 92 -0.59 -18.27 -8.08
CA ASN A 92 0.68 -17.79 -7.55
C ASN A 92 0.55 -17.61 -6.04
N THR A 93 1.49 -18.15 -5.28
CA THR A 93 1.54 -18.10 -3.81
C THR A 93 2.85 -17.48 -3.28
N ASP A 94 3.61 -16.81 -4.14
CA ASP A 94 4.94 -16.25 -3.81
C ASP A 94 4.85 -14.87 -3.13
N PHE A 95 3.63 -14.38 -2.87
CA PHE A 95 3.37 -13.06 -2.31
C PHE A 95 2.67 -13.12 -0.96
N PHE A 96 2.72 -12.00 -0.27
CA PHE A 96 2.04 -11.76 1.01
C PHE A 96 1.17 -10.51 0.90
N ALA A 97 -0.02 -10.57 1.48
CA ALA A 97 -0.83 -9.38 1.72
C ALA A 97 -0.27 -8.61 2.92
N LEU A 98 -0.03 -7.31 2.73
CA LEU A 98 0.53 -6.43 3.75
C LEU A 98 -0.59 -5.67 4.45
N ASN A 99 -0.68 -5.81 5.78
CA ASN A 99 -1.47 -4.94 6.63
C ASN A 99 -0.55 -3.95 7.36
N ILE A 100 -0.72 -2.67 7.10
CA ILE A 100 0.02 -1.61 7.79
C ILE A 100 -0.81 -1.17 8.99
N LEU A 101 -0.31 -1.43 10.20
CA LEU A 101 -0.98 -1.17 11.48
C LEU A 101 -0.81 0.27 11.94
N ALA A 102 0.32 0.89 11.61
CA ALA A 102 0.60 2.26 12.00
C ALA A 102 -0.27 3.24 11.19
N VAL A 103 -1.15 3.96 11.87
CA VAL A 103 -2.00 5.01 11.29
C VAL A 103 -1.61 6.34 11.90
N SER A 104 -1.47 7.38 11.08
CA SER A 104 -1.12 8.72 11.54
C SER A 104 -2.03 9.79 10.94
N ASP A 105 -2.43 10.75 11.78
CA ASP A 105 -3.12 11.99 11.37
C ASP A 105 -2.09 13.07 11.00
N CYS A 106 -1.11 12.69 10.18
CA CYS A 106 0.03 13.55 9.84
C CYS A 106 -0.23 14.55 8.73
N PHE A 107 -1.41 14.61 8.15
CA PHE A 107 -1.71 15.55 7.08
C PHE A 107 -1.72 17.00 7.60
N ASP A 108 -0.90 17.88 7.00
CA ASP A 108 -0.88 19.31 7.32
C ASP A 108 -1.85 20.04 6.39
N GLU A 109 -3.09 20.26 6.87
CA GLU A 109 -4.14 20.95 6.08
C GLU A 109 -3.78 22.40 5.73
N GLN A 110 -2.95 23.05 6.52
CA GLN A 110 -2.60 24.45 6.30
C GLN A 110 -1.56 24.64 5.19
N LYS A 111 -0.69 23.64 5.00
CA LYS A 111 0.38 23.70 4.01
C LYS A 111 0.07 22.90 2.74
N SER A 112 -0.77 21.88 2.84
CA SER A 112 -1.11 21.01 1.72
C SER A 112 -2.09 21.67 0.75
N GLU A 113 -1.99 21.29 -0.53
CA GLU A 113 -2.92 21.72 -1.57
C GLU A 113 -3.92 20.61 -1.86
N TYR A 114 -5.20 20.87 -1.66
CA TYR A 114 -6.26 19.88 -1.86
C TYR A 114 -7.62 20.56 -2.15
N ASP A 115 -8.53 19.79 -2.72
CA ASP A 115 -9.92 20.16 -2.92
C ASP A 115 -10.83 19.41 -1.94
N MET A 116 -11.96 19.98 -1.59
CA MET A 116 -13.02 19.26 -0.85
C MET A 116 -13.87 18.46 -1.84
N THR A 117 -14.49 17.37 -1.39
CA THR A 117 -15.39 16.62 -2.26
C THR A 117 -16.66 17.42 -2.56
N ALA A 118 -17.14 17.32 -3.82
CA ALA A 118 -18.33 18.05 -4.24
C ALA A 118 -19.60 17.71 -3.45
N ASN A 119 -19.68 16.46 -2.97
CA ASN A 119 -20.87 15.92 -2.27
C ASN A 119 -20.77 16.08 -0.74
N ASP A 120 -19.61 16.35 -0.20
CA ASP A 120 -19.38 16.55 1.24
C ASP A 120 -18.24 17.54 1.46
N PRO A 121 -18.55 18.80 1.78
CA PRO A 121 -17.55 19.85 1.98
C PRO A 121 -16.71 19.68 3.26
N LYS A 122 -16.93 18.62 4.04
CA LYS A 122 -16.10 18.25 5.20
C LYS A 122 -15.09 17.15 4.86
N LYS A 123 -15.18 16.58 3.67
CA LYS A 123 -14.32 15.46 3.25
C LYS A 123 -13.31 15.92 2.23
N ILE A 124 -12.03 15.65 2.51
CA ILE A 124 -10.94 15.93 1.58
C ILE A 124 -11.11 15.05 0.33
N GLY A 125 -11.13 15.72 -0.81
CA GLY A 125 -11.22 15.11 -2.14
C GLY A 125 -9.83 14.88 -2.75
N ARG A 126 -9.55 15.57 -3.86
CA ARG A 126 -8.25 15.46 -4.55
C ARG A 126 -7.17 16.20 -3.75
N ILE A 127 -6.03 15.54 -3.56
CA ILE A 127 -4.83 16.15 -2.97
C ILE A 127 -3.83 16.36 -4.12
N THR A 128 -3.34 17.59 -4.27
CA THR A 128 -2.39 17.98 -5.32
C THR A 128 -0.96 18.02 -4.82
N SER A 129 -0.76 18.46 -3.56
CA SER A 129 0.53 18.50 -2.91
C SER A 129 0.34 18.19 -1.42
N ILE A 130 1.24 17.38 -0.84
CA ILE A 130 1.16 16.95 0.56
C ILE A 130 2.31 17.54 1.35
N TYR A 131 1.97 18.09 2.52
CA TYR A 131 2.88 18.41 3.61
C TYR A 131 2.48 17.67 4.87
N PHE A 132 3.46 17.37 5.73
CA PHE A 132 3.24 16.58 6.93
C PHE A 132 3.40 17.41 8.21
N ASN A 133 2.51 17.19 9.17
CA ASN A 133 2.71 17.61 10.54
C ASN A 133 3.57 16.57 11.27
N TYR A 134 4.88 16.83 11.35
CA TYR A 134 5.85 15.91 11.94
C TYR A 134 5.63 15.63 13.43
N GLN A 135 4.91 16.52 14.15
CA GLN A 135 4.58 16.28 15.56
C GLN A 135 3.57 15.15 15.75
N LYS A 136 2.82 14.81 14.68
CA LYS A 136 1.84 13.72 14.67
C LYS A 136 2.40 12.43 14.08
N LEU A 137 3.60 12.45 13.52
CA LEU A 137 4.34 11.25 13.12
C LEU A 137 4.99 10.63 14.35
N GLY A 138 4.83 9.32 14.52
CA GLY A 138 5.55 8.55 15.53
C GLY A 138 6.98 8.19 15.10
N GLN A 139 7.49 7.08 15.60
CA GLN A 139 8.85 6.61 15.30
C GLN A 139 8.89 5.55 14.19
N GLU A 140 7.74 5.14 13.68
CA GLU A 140 7.67 4.13 12.64
C GLU A 140 8.16 4.67 11.28
N HIS A 141 8.59 3.77 10.41
CA HIS A 141 9.10 4.11 9.09
C HIS A 141 8.05 4.01 7.98
N ILE A 142 6.84 3.55 8.30
CA ILE A 142 5.70 3.41 7.38
C ILE A 142 4.40 3.66 8.13
N TYR A 143 3.49 4.42 7.51
CA TYR A 143 2.18 4.76 8.07
C TYR A 143 1.10 4.76 6.99
N ARG A 144 -0.13 4.45 7.37
CA ARG A 144 -1.33 4.88 6.65
C ARG A 144 -1.73 6.28 7.11
N MET A 145 -2.10 7.13 6.19
CA MET A 145 -2.63 8.45 6.50
C MET A 145 -4.11 8.34 6.88
N SER A 146 -4.50 8.79 8.09
CA SER A 146 -5.86 8.60 8.65
C SER A 146 -6.97 9.16 7.77
N ILE A 147 -6.73 10.34 7.15
CA ILE A 147 -7.71 10.99 6.26
C ILE A 147 -7.89 10.28 4.91
N ARG A 148 -6.92 9.47 4.51
CA ARG A 148 -6.94 8.68 3.29
C ARG A 148 -6.08 7.41 3.47
N PRO A 149 -6.65 6.31 4.01
CA PRO A 149 -5.90 5.09 4.35
C PRO A 149 -5.20 4.39 3.18
N SER A 150 -5.63 4.65 1.94
CA SER A 150 -4.95 4.17 0.74
C SER A 150 -3.60 4.88 0.48
N MET A 151 -3.37 6.06 1.10
CA MET A 151 -2.09 6.76 1.01
C MET A 151 -1.15 6.28 2.10
N ILE A 152 0.01 5.79 1.66
CA ILE A 152 1.07 5.29 2.52
C ILE A 152 2.19 6.32 2.57
N VAL A 153 2.56 6.71 3.79
CA VAL A 153 3.65 7.63 4.08
C VAL A 153 4.83 6.84 4.59
N VAL A 154 6.01 7.12 4.07
CA VAL A 154 7.25 6.44 4.47
C VAL A 154 8.35 7.45 4.82
N SER A 155 9.25 7.05 5.70
CA SER A 155 10.42 7.85 6.05
C SER A 155 11.49 7.84 4.96
N GLU A 156 12.44 8.78 5.02
CA GLU A 156 13.61 8.79 4.14
C GLU A 156 14.47 7.53 4.32
N ALA A 157 14.63 7.03 5.54
CA ALA A 157 15.34 5.78 5.82
C ALA A 157 14.69 4.57 5.13
N PHE A 158 13.35 4.52 5.05
CA PHE A 158 12.65 3.52 4.25
C PHE A 158 13.03 3.60 2.77
N VAL A 159 13.01 4.80 2.19
CA VAL A 159 13.34 5.01 0.77
C VAL A 159 14.79 4.61 0.46
N GLU A 160 15.71 4.94 1.35
CA GLU A 160 17.13 4.55 1.23
C GLU A 160 17.30 3.03 1.32
N GLY A 161 16.66 2.39 2.31
CA GLY A 161 16.67 0.94 2.48
C GLY A 161 16.05 0.22 1.28
N TYR A 162 14.92 0.70 0.78
CA TYR A 162 14.28 0.18 -0.42
C TYR A 162 15.22 0.19 -1.64
N ARG A 163 15.91 1.31 -1.88
CA ARG A 163 16.88 1.45 -2.98
C ARG A 163 18.11 0.57 -2.79
N LYS A 164 18.67 0.53 -1.57
CA LYS A 164 19.83 -0.31 -1.22
C LYS A 164 19.53 -1.79 -1.46
N ASN A 165 18.34 -2.24 -1.11
CA ASN A 165 17.88 -3.60 -1.35
C ASN A 165 17.44 -3.84 -2.79
N LYS A 166 17.50 -2.85 -3.70
CA LYS A 166 17.09 -2.97 -5.11
C LYS A 166 15.68 -3.55 -5.26
N LEU A 167 14.76 -3.12 -4.37
CA LEU A 167 13.36 -3.48 -4.42
C LEU A 167 12.66 -2.78 -5.61
N LYS A 168 11.57 -3.38 -6.11
CA LYS A 168 10.85 -2.90 -7.31
C LYS A 168 9.35 -2.89 -7.06
N GLY A 169 8.66 -1.91 -7.63
CA GLY A 169 7.20 -1.82 -7.62
C GLY A 169 6.66 -0.55 -6.97
N LEU A 170 7.50 0.28 -6.32
CA LEU A 170 7.09 1.54 -5.73
C LEU A 170 7.65 2.75 -6.48
N LEU A 171 6.82 3.78 -6.55
CA LEU A 171 7.23 5.15 -6.84
C LEU A 171 7.06 6.00 -5.58
N PHE A 172 8.00 6.90 -5.37
CA PHE A 172 7.99 7.79 -4.21
C PHE A 172 7.78 9.23 -4.66
N ALA A 173 6.81 9.90 -4.06
CA ALA A 173 6.64 11.34 -4.17
C ALA A 173 7.25 12.00 -2.94
N LYS A 174 8.03 13.05 -3.15
CA LYS A 174 8.60 13.84 -2.06
C LYS A 174 7.54 14.82 -1.52
N GLU A 175 7.56 15.05 -0.20
CA GLU A 175 6.77 16.09 0.45
C GLU A 175 6.89 17.43 -0.30
N GLY A 176 5.77 18.12 -0.46
CA GLY A 176 5.69 19.39 -1.18
C GLY A 176 5.78 19.28 -2.70
N SER A 177 6.08 18.11 -3.24
CA SER A 177 6.03 17.92 -4.70
C SER A 177 4.59 17.79 -5.17
N ARG A 178 4.34 18.25 -6.42
CA ARG A 178 3.04 18.05 -7.04
C ARG A 178 2.83 16.56 -7.31
N LEU A 179 1.79 15.99 -6.75
CA LEU A 179 1.39 14.62 -7.01
C LEU A 179 0.96 14.49 -8.48
N ARG A 180 1.54 13.55 -9.18
CA ARG A 180 1.17 13.24 -10.56
C ARG A 180 0.01 12.25 -10.56
N PRO A 181 -0.78 12.16 -11.65
CA PRO A 181 -1.90 11.20 -11.73
C PRO A 181 -1.52 9.76 -11.38
N GLU A 182 -0.31 9.33 -11.73
CA GLU A 182 0.21 8.00 -11.42
C GLU A 182 0.46 7.71 -9.93
N PHE A 183 0.29 8.71 -9.05
CA PHE A 183 0.35 8.56 -7.60
C PHE A 183 -1.03 8.72 -6.93
N LEU A 184 -2.08 8.95 -7.72
CA LEU A 184 -3.42 9.29 -7.21
C LEU A 184 -4.45 8.18 -7.40
N ASP A 185 -4.13 7.13 -8.14
CA ASP A 185 -4.98 5.97 -8.44
C ASP A 185 -4.70 4.81 -7.48
#